data_2d2bf25a6d89182095585a3a70c7a88d
#
_entry.id   2d2bf25a6d89182095585a3a70c7a88d
#
_cell.length_a   1.000
_cell.length_b   1.000
_cell.length_c   1.000
_cell.angle_alpha   90.00
_cell.angle_beta   90.00
_cell.angle_gamma   90.00
#
_symmetry.space_group_name_H-M   'P 1'
#
loop_
_entity.id
_entity.type
_entity.pdbx_description
1 polymer ?
#
loop_
_entity_poly.entity_id
_entity_poly.type
_entity_poly.pdbx_seq_one_letter_code
_entity_poly.pdbx_strand_id
1 'polypeptide(L)'
;MKYYNSLEQLKNDFKWLSKECTLDHFARSRLSAYDYKNISKWIVQRVDDSFVEGLFNQLLSRLNLQSSEWEAEITSPMLPALALIPGIGMQVVVSIDVNGVYKTTSESGTSEFQSFPDGAIFRMLKFQAKESVVSSAKEMFLSIAKKQKKYLYYAIIASVSINLLALGTSFYSMQVYDRVIPTNGISTLIALTVGVGIAIFLEMI
;
A
#
# COMPACT_ATOMS: atom_id res chain seq x y z
N MET A 1 16.15 31.02 4.69
CA MET A 1 16.22 29.54 4.84
C MET A 1 17.65 29.12 5.11
N LYS A 2 17.91 28.33 6.15
CA LYS A 2 19.28 27.90 6.48
C LYS A 2 19.80 26.80 5.53
N TYR A 3 18.92 25.89 5.13
CA TYR A 3 19.27 24.67 4.39
C TYR A 3 18.86 24.70 2.92
N TYR A 4 17.87 25.47 2.54
CA TYR A 4 17.27 25.48 1.20
C TYR A 4 17.38 26.85 0.54
N ASN A 5 17.56 26.86 -0.77
CA ASN A 5 17.58 28.06 -1.58
C ASN A 5 16.17 28.47 -2.06
N SER A 6 15.24 27.53 -2.08
CA SER A 6 13.85 27.79 -2.49
C SER A 6 12.86 26.85 -1.79
N LEU A 7 11.61 27.33 -1.63
CA LEU A 7 10.51 26.53 -1.11
C LEU A 7 10.15 25.36 -2.04
N GLU A 8 10.34 25.53 -3.32
CA GLU A 8 10.07 24.51 -4.32
C GLU A 8 11.04 23.33 -4.17
N GLN A 9 12.32 23.60 -3.95
CA GLN A 9 13.32 22.56 -3.65
C GLN A 9 12.92 21.75 -2.41
N LEU A 10 12.52 22.42 -1.32
CA LEU A 10 12.05 21.75 -0.11
C LEU A 10 10.84 20.83 -0.38
N LYS A 11 9.88 21.29 -1.16
CA LYS A 11 8.69 20.48 -1.53
C LYS A 11 9.04 19.29 -2.40
N ASN A 12 9.99 19.42 -3.30
CA ASN A 12 10.46 18.35 -4.16
C ASN A 12 11.21 17.29 -3.36
N ASP A 13 12.12 17.70 -2.47
CA ASP A 13 12.82 16.79 -1.55
C ASP A 13 11.84 16.01 -0.67
N PHE A 14 10.78 16.64 -0.18
CA PHE A 14 9.74 15.96 0.60
C PHE A 14 8.95 14.94 -0.24
N LYS A 15 8.65 15.24 -1.50
CA LYS A 15 8.00 14.30 -2.41
C LYS A 15 8.92 13.12 -2.72
N TRP A 16 10.19 13.39 -3.00
CA TRP A 16 11.20 12.37 -3.27
C TRP A 16 11.40 11.45 -2.06
N LEU A 17 11.57 12.01 -0.85
CA LEU A 17 11.67 11.22 0.38
C LEU A 17 10.44 10.32 0.59
N SER A 18 9.25 10.82 0.27
CA SER A 18 8.01 10.07 0.46
C SER A 18 7.82 8.93 -0.54
N LYS A 19 8.37 9.03 -1.75
CA LYS A 19 8.12 8.09 -2.84
C LYS A 19 9.28 7.14 -3.09
N GLU A 20 10.46 7.68 -3.31
CA GLU A 20 11.61 6.92 -3.82
C GLU A 20 12.61 6.54 -2.73
N CYS A 21 13.03 7.49 -1.95
CA CYS A 21 14.06 7.30 -0.94
C CYS A 21 13.69 6.26 0.12
N THR A 22 12.42 6.22 0.55
CA THR A 22 11.98 5.27 1.57
C THR A 22 11.94 3.83 1.08
N LEU A 23 11.84 3.59 -0.23
CA LEU A 23 11.84 2.26 -0.81
C LEU A 23 13.26 1.69 -0.91
N ASP A 24 14.19 2.51 -1.39
CA ASP A 24 15.52 2.03 -1.79
C ASP A 24 16.49 1.97 -0.60
N HIS A 25 16.36 2.89 0.36
CA HIS A 25 17.35 3.04 1.44
C HIS A 25 16.86 2.64 2.82
N PHE A 26 15.55 2.61 3.05
CA PHE A 26 14.98 2.33 4.37
C PHE A 26 14.11 1.07 4.43
N ALA A 27 14.23 0.19 3.43
CA ALA A 27 13.55 -1.13 3.36
C ALA A 27 12.05 -1.10 3.69
N ARG A 28 11.39 -0.01 3.35
CA ARG A 28 9.97 0.19 3.63
C ARG A 28 9.10 -0.43 2.54
N SER A 29 7.98 -1.02 2.93
CA SER A 29 6.94 -1.41 1.97
C SER A 29 6.33 -0.17 1.28
N ARG A 30 6.01 -0.31 0.01
CA ARG A 30 5.44 0.76 -0.82
C ARG A 30 4.22 1.39 -0.14
N LEU A 31 4.19 2.73 -0.06
CA LEU A 31 3.00 3.47 0.39
C LEU A 31 1.80 3.13 -0.49
N SER A 32 0.61 3.04 0.12
CA SER A 32 -0.60 2.95 -0.68
C SER A 32 -0.78 4.23 -1.51
N ALA A 33 -1.43 4.13 -2.68
CA ALA A 33 -1.71 5.30 -3.51
C ALA A 33 -2.54 6.36 -2.77
N TYR A 34 -3.35 5.94 -1.81
CA TYR A 34 -4.14 6.82 -0.95
C TYR A 34 -3.27 7.60 0.04
N ASP A 35 -2.34 6.93 0.71
CA ASP A 35 -1.43 7.57 1.68
C ASP A 35 -0.50 8.56 0.99
N TYR A 36 0.07 8.18 -0.17
CA TYR A 36 0.88 9.08 -0.98
C TYR A 36 0.11 10.32 -1.41
N LYS A 37 -1.15 10.19 -1.83
CA LYS A 37 -2.00 11.32 -2.22
C LYS A 37 -2.25 12.27 -1.04
N ASN A 38 -2.46 11.73 0.16
CA ASN A 38 -2.66 12.54 1.36
C ASN A 38 -1.38 13.28 1.78
N ILE A 39 -0.23 12.61 1.73
CA ILE A 39 1.07 13.22 2.02
C ILE A 39 1.39 14.30 0.98
N SER A 40 1.17 14.04 -0.30
CA SER A 40 1.39 15.01 -1.37
C SER A 40 0.52 16.27 -1.20
N LYS A 41 -0.74 16.12 -0.83
CA LYS A 41 -1.61 17.27 -0.50
C LYS A 41 -1.10 18.07 0.68
N TRP A 42 -0.67 17.38 1.73
CA TRP A 42 -0.10 18.02 2.92
C TRP A 42 1.17 18.82 2.59
N ILE A 43 2.08 18.25 1.77
CA ILE A 43 3.29 18.94 1.30
C ILE A 43 2.95 20.25 0.59
N VAL A 44 1.93 20.23 -0.28
CA VAL A 44 1.54 21.43 -1.03
C VAL A 44 0.93 22.51 -0.12
N GLN A 45 0.11 22.11 0.85
CA GLN A 45 -0.71 23.02 1.65
C GLN A 45 -0.01 23.57 2.92
N ARG A 46 0.89 22.80 3.51
CA ARG A 46 1.42 23.05 4.86
C ARG A 46 2.92 23.33 4.91
N VAL A 47 3.65 23.04 3.84
CA VAL A 47 5.08 23.30 3.82
C VAL A 47 5.33 24.76 3.49
N ASP A 48 5.87 25.47 4.48
CA ASP A 48 6.25 26.86 4.42
C ASP A 48 7.71 27.04 4.90
N ASP A 49 8.19 28.28 4.94
CA ASP A 49 9.58 28.63 5.28
C ASP A 49 9.88 28.66 6.77
N SER A 50 8.91 28.45 7.64
CA SER A 50 9.02 28.90 9.03
C SER A 50 9.88 27.99 9.91
N PHE A 51 9.87 26.67 9.73
CA PHE A 51 10.62 25.75 10.58
C PHE A 51 10.86 24.39 9.93
N VAL A 52 11.92 24.30 9.11
CA VAL A 52 12.25 23.14 8.28
C VAL A 52 12.40 21.85 9.10
N GLU A 53 13.11 21.90 10.24
CA GLU A 53 13.34 20.72 11.10
C GLU A 53 12.03 20.16 11.67
N GLY A 54 11.09 21.04 12.04
CA GLY A 54 9.76 20.64 12.50
C GLY A 54 8.89 20.05 11.39
N LEU A 55 9.02 20.55 10.17
CA LEU A 55 8.34 19.98 9.00
C LEU A 55 8.86 18.59 8.68
N PHE A 56 10.17 18.35 8.80
CA PHE A 56 10.73 17.00 8.69
C PHE A 56 10.20 16.06 9.76
N ASN A 57 10.08 16.50 11.02
CA ASN A 57 9.48 15.69 12.08
C ASN A 57 8.04 15.28 11.74
N GLN A 58 7.25 16.22 11.24
CA GLN A 58 5.89 15.93 10.82
C GLN A 58 5.82 14.97 9.62
N LEU A 59 6.71 15.14 8.65
CA LEU A 59 6.78 14.24 7.50
C LEU A 59 7.18 12.83 7.91
N LEU A 60 8.23 12.68 8.71
CA LEU A 60 8.72 11.38 9.19
C LEU A 60 7.67 10.65 10.02
N SER A 61 6.95 11.37 10.88
CA SER A 61 5.80 10.81 11.62
C SER A 61 4.71 10.30 10.68
N ARG A 62 4.36 11.07 9.64
CA ARG A 62 3.37 10.64 8.62
C ARG A 62 3.85 9.45 7.80
N LEU A 63 5.15 9.35 7.58
CA LEU A 63 5.80 8.22 6.93
C LEU A 63 5.97 7.02 7.86
N ASN A 64 5.62 7.14 9.14
CA ASN A 64 5.81 6.12 10.17
C ASN A 64 7.28 5.68 10.30
N LEU A 65 8.19 6.65 10.19
CA LEU A 65 9.63 6.47 10.39
C LEU A 65 10.01 6.97 11.79
N GLN A 66 10.68 6.11 12.54
CA GLN A 66 11.37 6.54 13.76
C GLN A 66 12.67 7.23 13.38
N SER A 67 13.01 8.27 14.10
CA SER A 67 14.24 9.00 13.88
C SER A 67 14.90 9.34 15.21
N SER A 68 16.22 9.37 15.22
CA SER A 68 17.00 9.94 16.33
C SER A 68 16.78 11.46 16.43
N GLU A 69 17.41 12.12 17.37
CA GLU A 69 17.57 13.57 17.35
C GLU A 69 18.54 13.99 16.24
N TRP A 70 18.56 15.29 15.93
CA TRP A 70 19.52 15.83 14.99
C TRP A 70 20.90 15.93 15.65
N GLU A 71 21.89 15.37 15.01
CA GLU A 71 23.28 15.34 15.46
C GLU A 71 24.17 16.12 14.48
N ALA A 72 25.21 16.77 15.00
CA ALA A 72 26.16 17.52 14.19
C ALA A 72 27.20 16.62 13.49
N GLU A 73 27.40 15.42 13.99
CA GLU A 73 28.38 14.47 13.45
C GLU A 73 27.70 13.19 13.00
N ILE A 74 28.20 12.59 11.92
CA ILE A 74 27.74 11.32 11.41
C ILE A 74 28.68 10.21 11.80
N THR A 75 28.13 9.11 12.35
CA THR A 75 28.88 7.90 12.69
C THR A 75 28.42 6.71 11.86
N SER A 76 29.31 5.74 11.59
CA SER A 76 29.00 4.56 10.76
C SER A 76 27.71 3.84 11.15
N PRO A 77 27.39 3.63 12.46
CA PRO A 77 26.14 2.94 12.83
C PRO A 77 24.86 3.74 12.55
N MET A 78 24.97 5.02 12.18
CA MET A 78 23.81 5.84 11.83
C MET A 78 23.33 5.63 10.38
N LEU A 79 24.07 4.93 9.56
CA LEU A 79 23.75 4.76 8.14
C LEU A 79 22.64 3.71 7.92
N PRO A 80 21.74 3.96 6.98
CA PRO A 80 21.57 5.17 6.19
C PRO A 80 21.01 6.32 7.02
N ALA A 81 21.54 7.55 6.81
CA ALA A 81 21.18 8.73 7.57
C ALA A 81 20.64 9.85 6.66
N LEU A 82 19.66 10.58 7.18
CA LEU A 82 19.21 11.82 6.55
C LEU A 82 20.15 12.95 6.94
N ALA A 83 20.65 13.67 5.96
CA ALA A 83 21.48 14.86 6.15
C ALA A 83 20.75 16.11 5.65
N LEU A 84 20.79 17.19 6.42
CA LEU A 84 20.40 18.53 5.99
C LEU A 84 21.67 19.39 5.88
N ILE A 85 22.02 19.74 4.66
CA ILE A 85 23.26 20.46 4.34
C ILE A 85 22.93 21.90 3.97
N PRO A 86 23.54 22.92 4.62
CA PRO A 86 23.28 24.32 4.31
C PRO A 86 23.51 24.65 2.84
N GLY A 87 22.53 25.27 2.20
CA GLY A 87 22.58 25.69 0.79
C GLY A 87 22.40 24.55 -0.25
N ILE A 88 22.47 23.29 0.17
CA ILE A 88 22.29 22.13 -0.72
C ILE A 88 20.90 21.50 -0.53
N GLY A 89 20.42 21.44 0.72
CA GLY A 89 19.15 20.83 1.07
C GLY A 89 19.29 19.44 1.66
N MET A 90 18.31 18.58 1.43
CA MET A 90 18.26 17.22 1.94
C MET A 90 19.10 16.26 1.09
N GLN A 91 19.88 15.45 1.78
CA GLN A 91 20.64 14.34 1.21
C GLN A 91 20.42 13.09 2.07
N VAL A 92 20.49 11.91 1.48
CA VAL A 92 20.56 10.65 2.23
C VAL A 92 21.96 10.09 2.11
N VAL A 93 22.64 9.97 3.23
CA VAL A 93 23.97 9.35 3.31
C VAL A 93 23.76 7.84 3.35
N VAL A 94 24.15 7.17 2.30
CA VAL A 94 23.90 5.72 2.11
C VAL A 94 25.05 4.90 2.68
N SER A 95 26.28 5.30 2.40
CA SER A 95 27.48 4.56 2.80
C SER A 95 28.69 5.49 2.96
N ILE A 96 29.69 4.97 3.69
CA ILE A 96 31.02 5.57 3.78
C ILE A 96 31.98 4.58 3.13
N ASP A 97 32.80 5.05 2.20
CA ASP A 97 33.83 4.25 1.58
C ASP A 97 35.05 4.06 2.50
N VAL A 98 35.92 3.12 2.16
CA VAL A 98 37.17 2.81 2.90
C VAL A 98 38.08 4.05 3.06
N ASN A 99 38.00 4.98 2.09
CA ASN A 99 38.73 6.24 2.08
C ASN A 99 38.05 7.37 2.90
N GLY A 100 36.95 7.09 3.61
CA GLY A 100 36.21 8.09 4.36
C GLY A 100 35.30 8.97 3.50
N VAL A 101 35.05 8.61 2.23
CA VAL A 101 34.16 9.35 1.33
C VAL A 101 32.72 8.94 1.57
N TYR A 102 31.87 9.92 1.83
CA TYR A 102 30.43 9.74 2.04
C TYR A 102 29.70 9.70 0.68
N LYS A 103 29.00 8.63 0.41
CA LYS A 103 28.10 8.52 -0.75
C LYS A 103 26.70 8.94 -0.35
N THR A 104 26.21 9.99 -1.01
CA THR A 104 24.89 10.56 -0.73
C THR A 104 24.00 10.46 -1.97
N THR A 105 22.71 10.40 -1.73
CA THR A 105 21.68 10.39 -2.77
C THR A 105 20.63 11.45 -2.45
N SER A 106 20.18 12.16 -3.48
CA SER A 106 19.12 13.17 -3.41
C SER A 106 18.19 13.05 -4.61
N GLU A 107 17.17 13.91 -4.69
CA GLU A 107 16.33 14.02 -5.89
C GLU A 107 17.14 14.28 -7.16
N SER A 108 18.21 15.08 -7.05
CA SER A 108 19.08 15.44 -8.19
C SER A 108 20.11 14.38 -8.57
N GLY A 109 20.19 13.27 -7.84
CA GLY A 109 21.09 12.16 -8.11
C GLY A 109 22.06 11.85 -6.97
N THR A 110 23.12 11.11 -7.28
CA THR A 110 24.15 10.69 -6.33
C THR A 110 25.30 11.66 -6.31
N SER A 111 25.78 12.01 -5.11
CA SER A 111 26.92 12.87 -4.89
C SER A 111 27.91 12.24 -3.90
N GLU A 112 29.14 12.66 -3.93
CA GLU A 112 30.19 12.19 -3.00
C GLU A 112 30.77 13.37 -2.26
N PHE A 113 30.96 13.20 -0.95
CA PHE A 113 31.52 14.22 -0.07
C PHE A 113 32.68 13.62 0.73
N GLN A 114 33.83 14.32 0.74
CA GLN A 114 34.93 13.98 1.64
C GLN A 114 34.70 14.53 3.05
N SER A 115 34.03 15.69 3.14
CA SER A 115 33.60 16.30 4.39
C SER A 115 32.33 17.10 4.14
N PHE A 116 31.50 17.21 5.14
CA PHE A 116 30.29 18.04 5.05
C PHE A 116 30.60 19.49 5.45
N PRO A 117 29.90 20.47 4.86
CA PRO A 117 30.01 21.88 5.25
C PRO A 117 29.60 22.11 6.70
N ASP A 118 30.18 23.14 7.31
CA ASP A 118 29.83 23.56 8.67
C ASP A 118 28.31 23.84 8.79
N GLY A 119 27.71 23.31 9.85
CA GLY A 119 26.27 23.42 10.09
C GLY A 119 25.40 22.37 9.39
N ALA A 120 25.99 21.36 8.77
CA ALA A 120 25.26 20.15 8.38
C ALA A 120 24.77 19.41 9.62
N ILE A 121 23.58 18.86 9.56
CA ILE A 121 22.99 18.05 10.63
C ILE A 121 22.51 16.73 10.08
N PHE A 122 22.64 15.69 10.90
CA PHE A 122 22.37 14.30 10.50
C PHE A 122 21.32 13.68 11.42
N ARG A 123 20.58 12.75 10.86
CA ARG A 123 19.53 12.05 11.59
C ARG A 123 19.43 10.61 11.12
N MET A 124 19.58 9.68 12.05
CA MET A 124 19.31 8.27 11.74
C MET A 124 17.82 8.06 11.55
N LEU A 125 17.46 7.39 10.46
CA LEU A 125 16.11 6.95 10.20
C LEU A 125 16.03 5.43 10.40
N LYS A 126 15.12 5.00 11.26
CA LYS A 126 14.74 3.60 11.39
C LYS A 126 13.29 3.46 10.96
N PHE A 127 13.04 2.50 10.10
CA PHE A 127 11.67 2.08 9.86
C PHE A 127 11.13 1.51 11.17
N GLN A 128 10.15 2.17 11.75
CA GLN A 128 9.33 1.50 12.73
C GLN A 128 8.58 0.43 11.95
N ALA A 129 9.07 -0.81 11.99
CA ALA A 129 8.19 -1.92 11.70
C ALA A 129 6.98 -1.65 12.60
N LYS A 130 5.93 -1.06 12.04
CA LYS A 130 4.63 -1.14 12.66
C LYS A 130 4.54 -2.62 12.92
N GLU A 131 4.68 -3.01 14.19
CA GLU A 131 4.21 -4.33 14.57
C GLU A 131 2.94 -4.43 13.80
N SER A 132 2.95 -5.25 12.77
CA SER A 132 1.73 -5.54 12.08
C SER A 132 0.89 -6.02 13.26
N VAL A 133 0.10 -5.09 13.80
CA VAL A 133 -1.07 -5.47 14.53
C VAL A 133 -1.60 -6.47 13.55
N VAL A 134 -1.45 -7.74 13.91
CA VAL A 134 -2.02 -8.84 13.16
C VAL A 134 -3.47 -8.45 13.17
N SER A 135 -3.81 -7.60 12.20
CA SER A 135 -5.19 -7.21 11.98
C SER A 135 -5.80 -8.55 11.81
N SER A 136 -6.56 -8.97 12.82
CA SER A 136 -7.08 -10.33 12.92
C SER A 136 -7.49 -10.70 11.51
N ALA A 137 -7.14 -11.87 11.01
CA ALA A 137 -7.43 -12.26 9.61
C ALA A 137 -8.86 -11.87 9.23
N LYS A 138 -9.75 -11.78 10.24
CA LYS A 138 -11.11 -11.23 10.17
C LYS A 138 -11.16 -9.74 9.77
N GLU A 139 -10.32 -8.88 10.34
CA GLU A 139 -10.34 -7.44 10.03
C GLU A 139 -9.77 -7.18 8.64
N MET A 140 -8.75 -7.93 8.23
CA MET A 140 -8.21 -7.87 6.89
C MET A 140 -9.25 -8.36 5.87
N PHE A 141 -9.90 -9.48 6.14
CA PHE A 141 -10.99 -10.01 5.30
C PHE A 141 -12.15 -9.02 5.22
N LEU A 142 -12.62 -8.47 6.35
CA LEU A 142 -13.72 -7.50 6.39
C LEU A 142 -13.37 -6.20 5.66
N SER A 143 -12.13 -5.73 5.72
CA SER A 143 -11.69 -4.53 5.02
C SER A 143 -11.70 -4.74 3.50
N ILE A 144 -11.25 -5.91 3.03
CA ILE A 144 -11.27 -6.29 1.61
C ILE A 144 -12.72 -6.48 1.15
N ALA A 145 -13.54 -7.19 1.92
CA ALA A 145 -14.95 -7.41 1.62
C ALA A 145 -15.75 -6.10 1.52
N LYS A 146 -15.50 -5.14 2.44
CA LYS A 146 -16.10 -3.79 2.38
C LYS A 146 -15.67 -3.00 1.15
N LYS A 147 -14.42 -3.15 0.72
CA LYS A 147 -13.89 -2.45 -0.46
C LYS A 147 -14.46 -3.01 -1.77
N GLN A 148 -14.81 -4.30 -1.78
CA GLN A 148 -15.29 -5.01 -2.97
C GLN A 148 -16.71 -5.57 -2.82
N LYS A 149 -17.61 -4.84 -2.15
CA LYS A 149 -19.01 -5.24 -1.91
C LYS A 149 -19.73 -5.73 -3.17
N LYS A 150 -19.46 -5.12 -4.31
CA LYS A 150 -20.08 -5.47 -5.60
C LYS A 150 -19.75 -6.92 -5.99
N TYR A 151 -18.49 -7.31 -5.92
CA TYR A 151 -18.07 -8.68 -6.27
C TYR A 151 -18.55 -9.71 -5.25
N LEU A 152 -18.61 -9.33 -3.97
CA LEU A 152 -19.16 -10.20 -2.93
C LEU A 152 -20.64 -10.51 -3.18
N TYR A 153 -21.42 -9.49 -3.61
CA TYR A 153 -22.82 -9.67 -3.95
C TYR A 153 -23.02 -10.64 -5.12
N TYR A 154 -22.23 -10.50 -6.20
CA TYR A 154 -22.27 -11.44 -7.32
C TYR A 154 -21.87 -12.88 -6.91
N ALA A 155 -20.87 -13.03 -6.05
CA ALA A 155 -20.45 -14.33 -5.55
C ALA A 155 -21.56 -15.02 -4.72
N ILE A 156 -22.31 -14.25 -3.91
CA ILE A 156 -23.43 -14.76 -3.14
C ILE A 156 -24.55 -15.22 -4.08
N ILE A 157 -24.92 -14.42 -5.06
CA ILE A 157 -25.96 -14.78 -6.03
C ILE A 157 -25.57 -16.06 -6.79
N ALA A 158 -24.33 -16.11 -7.31
CA ALA A 158 -23.84 -17.29 -8.01
C ALA A 158 -23.89 -18.55 -7.12
N SER A 159 -23.48 -18.44 -5.86
CA SER A 159 -23.54 -19.55 -4.90
C SER A 159 -24.98 -20.04 -4.66
N VAL A 160 -25.92 -19.12 -4.50
CA VAL A 160 -27.34 -19.45 -4.32
C VAL A 160 -27.89 -20.14 -5.58
N SER A 161 -27.58 -19.65 -6.78
CA SER A 161 -28.01 -20.22 -8.04
C SER A 161 -27.50 -21.66 -8.21
N ILE A 162 -26.21 -21.90 -7.96
CA ILE A 162 -25.64 -23.26 -8.07
C ILE A 162 -26.31 -24.22 -7.09
N ASN A 163 -26.56 -23.80 -5.85
CA ASN A 163 -27.25 -24.65 -4.88
C ASN A 163 -28.70 -24.92 -5.26
N LEU A 164 -29.40 -23.95 -5.84
CA LEU A 164 -30.77 -24.11 -6.30
C LEU A 164 -30.86 -25.12 -7.45
N LEU A 165 -29.91 -25.09 -8.39
CA LEU A 165 -29.82 -26.06 -9.48
C LEU A 165 -29.53 -27.46 -8.97
N ALA A 166 -28.59 -27.61 -8.04
CA ALA A 166 -28.28 -28.90 -7.43
C ALA A 166 -29.52 -29.52 -6.77
N LEU A 167 -30.30 -28.68 -6.06
CA LEU A 167 -31.55 -29.08 -5.46
C LEU A 167 -32.60 -29.48 -6.52
N GLY A 168 -32.73 -28.65 -7.58
CA GLY A 168 -33.60 -28.92 -8.71
C GLY A 168 -33.30 -30.25 -9.42
N THR A 169 -32.01 -30.56 -9.62
CA THR A 169 -31.56 -31.83 -10.20
C THR A 169 -31.93 -33.01 -9.31
N SER A 170 -31.79 -32.87 -8.00
CA SER A 170 -32.18 -33.90 -7.04
C SER A 170 -33.70 -34.17 -7.08
N PHE A 171 -34.52 -33.13 -7.10
CA PHE A 171 -35.96 -33.24 -7.23
C PHE A 171 -36.38 -33.83 -8.59
N TYR A 172 -35.72 -33.46 -9.66
CA TYR A 172 -35.95 -34.03 -10.98
C TYR A 172 -35.72 -35.53 -10.95
N SER A 173 -34.60 -36.00 -10.44
CA SER A 173 -34.27 -37.41 -10.33
C SER A 173 -35.31 -38.16 -9.51
N MET A 174 -35.68 -37.60 -8.35
CA MET A 174 -36.71 -38.21 -7.50
C MET A 174 -38.06 -38.35 -8.21
N GLN A 175 -38.51 -37.29 -8.90
CA GLN A 175 -39.79 -37.35 -9.65
C GLN A 175 -39.75 -38.34 -10.81
N VAL A 176 -38.61 -38.47 -11.48
CA VAL A 176 -38.47 -39.48 -12.55
C VAL A 176 -38.58 -40.89 -12.00
N TYR A 177 -37.90 -41.19 -10.88
CA TYR A 177 -37.93 -42.52 -10.27
C TYR A 177 -39.28 -42.87 -9.63
N ASP A 178 -39.93 -41.92 -8.95
CA ASP A 178 -41.12 -42.16 -8.17
C ASP A 178 -42.41 -42.12 -9.02
N ARG A 179 -42.44 -41.28 -10.07
CA ARG A 179 -43.64 -41.07 -10.88
C ARG A 179 -43.51 -41.54 -12.33
N VAL A 180 -42.43 -41.16 -13.01
CA VAL A 180 -42.33 -41.43 -14.45
C VAL A 180 -42.14 -42.91 -14.73
N ILE A 181 -41.25 -43.58 -14.00
CA ILE A 181 -40.95 -45.00 -14.22
C ILE A 181 -42.14 -45.91 -13.88
N PRO A 182 -42.81 -45.80 -12.72
CA PRO A 182 -43.91 -46.70 -12.37
C PRO A 182 -45.15 -46.48 -13.21
N THR A 183 -45.43 -45.26 -13.68
CA THR A 183 -46.67 -44.93 -14.39
C THR A 183 -46.53 -44.85 -15.92
N ASN A 184 -45.31 -45.06 -16.46
CA ASN A 184 -44.97 -44.76 -17.87
C ASN A 184 -45.38 -43.37 -18.30
N GLY A 185 -45.26 -42.38 -17.40
CA GLY A 185 -45.74 -41.02 -17.56
C GLY A 185 -44.87 -40.16 -18.48
N ILE A 186 -44.82 -40.46 -19.78
CA ILE A 186 -43.98 -39.77 -20.77
C ILE A 186 -44.28 -38.24 -20.80
N SER A 187 -45.54 -37.86 -20.65
CA SER A 187 -45.94 -36.44 -20.62
C SER A 187 -45.33 -35.67 -19.42
N THR A 188 -45.27 -36.32 -18.28
CA THR A 188 -44.65 -35.79 -17.06
C THR A 188 -43.13 -35.65 -17.22
N LEU A 189 -42.50 -36.63 -17.88
CA LEU A 189 -41.06 -36.59 -18.18
C LEU A 189 -40.72 -35.39 -19.08
N ILE A 190 -41.48 -35.18 -20.14
CA ILE A 190 -41.29 -34.05 -21.07
C ILE A 190 -41.44 -32.72 -20.35
N ALA A 191 -42.49 -32.57 -19.54
CA ALA A 191 -42.71 -31.32 -18.78
C ALA A 191 -41.58 -31.02 -17.80
N LEU A 192 -41.07 -32.03 -17.06
CA LEU A 192 -39.95 -31.90 -16.15
C LEU A 192 -38.63 -31.55 -16.88
N THR A 193 -38.38 -32.24 -18.01
CA THR A 193 -37.16 -31.99 -18.81
C THR A 193 -37.14 -30.58 -19.40
N VAL A 194 -38.29 -30.09 -19.90
CA VAL A 194 -38.43 -28.72 -20.38
C VAL A 194 -38.24 -27.72 -19.25
N GLY A 195 -38.79 -27.98 -18.05
CA GLY A 195 -38.64 -27.11 -16.90
C GLY A 195 -37.18 -26.98 -16.45
N VAL A 196 -36.43 -28.08 -16.34
CA VAL A 196 -35.01 -28.08 -16.02
C VAL A 196 -34.19 -27.41 -17.13
N GLY A 197 -34.53 -27.66 -18.40
CA GLY A 197 -33.87 -27.03 -19.54
C GLY A 197 -34.01 -25.52 -19.53
N ILE A 198 -35.18 -24.97 -19.20
CA ILE A 198 -35.42 -23.54 -19.05
C ILE A 198 -34.60 -22.97 -17.87
N ALA A 199 -34.56 -23.68 -16.75
CA ALA A 199 -33.78 -23.24 -15.58
C ALA A 199 -32.28 -23.13 -15.90
N ILE A 200 -31.70 -24.12 -16.57
CA ILE A 200 -30.30 -24.08 -17.03
C ILE A 200 -30.06 -22.93 -18.02
N PHE A 201 -30.98 -22.74 -18.95
CA PHE A 201 -30.84 -21.63 -19.93
C PHE A 201 -30.87 -20.25 -19.29
N LEU A 202 -31.75 -20.04 -18.29
CA LEU A 202 -31.80 -18.77 -17.53
C LEU A 202 -30.54 -18.53 -16.71
N GLU A 203 -29.87 -19.56 -16.25
CA GLU A 203 -28.64 -19.44 -15.51
C GLU A 203 -27.44 -19.07 -16.41
N MET A 204 -27.50 -19.42 -17.69
CA MET A 204 -26.42 -19.13 -18.65
C MET A 204 -26.41 -17.66 -19.13
N ILE A 205 -27.50 -16.91 -18.89
CA ILE A 205 -27.62 -15.48 -19.23
C ILE A 205 -27.18 -14.61 -18.07
#